data_7b99614e069152cada158793e596309b
#
_entry.id   7b99614e069152cada158793e596309b
#
_cell.length_a   1.000
_cell.length_b   1.000
_cell.length_c   1.000
_cell.angle_alpha   90.00
_cell.angle_beta   90.00
_cell.angle_gamma   90.00
#
_symmetry.space_group_name_H-M   'P 1'
#
loop_
_entity.id
_entity.type
_entity.pdbx_description
1 polymer ?
#
loop_
_entity_poly.entity_id
_entity_poly.type
_entity_poly.pdbx_seq_one_letter_code
_entity_poly.pdbx_strand_id
1 'polypeptide(L)'
;GELPEHTLEAYRRAIVQGADFIEPDLVITKDGVLIARHEPILDDTTNIAEVFGEERKSTKNLDGEEVTAYFAEDFTLEEIKQLRALQSRDFRDQSFNGESEIPTFKEVIELVQEVEAETGEKVGIYPETKHPTFFDEQGLSLEEPLISTLQSTGFTDPNRIFIQSFEVANLLDLQNNLLPDAGLEDVPLVQLFGDVEDEFIN
;
A
#
# COMPACT_ATOMS: atom_id res chain seq x y z
N GLY A 1 -8.12 8.42 -11.16
CA GLY A 1 -8.88 9.04 -10.11
C GLY A 1 -8.94 10.55 -10.24
N GLU A 2 -9.81 11.15 -9.47
CA GLU A 2 -9.95 12.62 -9.38
C GLU A 2 -8.85 13.24 -8.50
N LEU A 3 -8.34 12.47 -7.53
CA LEU A 3 -7.33 12.88 -6.55
C LEU A 3 -6.06 12.04 -6.74
N PRO A 4 -4.91 12.48 -6.20
CA PRO A 4 -3.69 11.67 -6.17
C PRO A 4 -3.96 10.29 -5.54
N GLU A 5 -3.38 9.26 -6.13
CA GLU A 5 -3.58 7.88 -5.72
C GLU A 5 -3.11 7.60 -4.30
N HIS A 6 -3.74 6.61 -3.65
CA HIS A 6 -3.40 6.13 -2.31
C HIS A 6 -3.30 7.24 -1.25
N THR A 7 -4.24 8.20 -1.29
CA THR A 7 -4.41 9.23 -0.27
C THR A 7 -5.72 9.01 0.50
N LEU A 8 -5.79 9.47 1.76
CA LEU A 8 -7.02 9.35 2.56
C LEU A 8 -8.19 10.08 1.89
N GLU A 9 -7.92 11.22 1.25
CA GLU A 9 -8.92 11.99 0.51
C GLU A 9 -9.46 11.23 -0.70
N ALA A 10 -8.58 10.49 -1.42
CA ALA A 10 -9.00 9.65 -2.55
C ALA A 10 -9.86 8.48 -2.10
N TYR A 11 -9.51 7.81 -1.01
CA TYR A 11 -10.30 6.73 -0.42
C TYR A 11 -11.66 7.23 0.09
N ARG A 12 -11.68 8.35 0.84
CA ARG A 12 -12.94 8.97 1.30
C ARG A 12 -13.83 9.36 0.11
N ARG A 13 -13.24 9.87 -0.98
CA ARG A 13 -13.96 10.21 -2.22
C ARG A 13 -14.58 8.95 -2.83
N ALA A 14 -13.84 7.84 -2.93
CA ALA A 14 -14.35 6.59 -3.46
C ALA A 14 -15.54 6.06 -2.63
N ILE A 15 -15.44 6.10 -1.31
CA ILE A 15 -16.52 5.70 -0.39
C ILE A 15 -17.77 6.56 -0.61
N VAL A 16 -17.62 7.88 -0.68
CA VAL A 16 -18.75 8.80 -0.95
C VAL A 16 -19.40 8.53 -2.31
N GLN A 17 -18.64 8.01 -3.28
CA GLN A 17 -19.14 7.60 -4.60
C GLN A 17 -19.78 6.21 -4.59
N GLY A 18 -19.82 5.51 -3.44
CA GLY A 18 -20.49 4.23 -3.25
C GLY A 18 -19.59 3.01 -3.43
N ALA A 19 -18.28 3.13 -3.18
CA ALA A 19 -17.38 1.98 -3.16
C ALA A 19 -17.67 1.10 -1.94
N ASP A 20 -17.88 -0.20 -2.17
CA ASP A 20 -18.04 -1.20 -1.10
C ASP A 20 -16.68 -1.58 -0.47
N PHE A 21 -15.60 -1.46 -1.23
CA PHE A 21 -14.23 -1.71 -0.81
C PHE A 21 -13.31 -0.60 -1.31
N ILE A 22 -12.28 -0.32 -0.54
CA ILE A 22 -11.14 0.49 -0.97
C ILE A 22 -9.90 -0.39 -1.07
N GLU A 23 -9.04 -0.10 -2.04
CA GLU A 23 -7.85 -0.87 -2.35
C GLU A 23 -6.58 -0.06 -2.02
N PRO A 24 -5.92 -0.33 -0.88
CA PRO A 24 -4.60 0.22 -0.60
C PRO A 24 -3.51 -0.75 -1.06
N ASP A 25 -2.65 -0.31 -1.98
CA ASP A 25 -1.39 -1.00 -2.27
C ASP A 25 -0.37 -0.64 -1.21
N LEU A 26 0.35 -1.64 -0.70
CA LEU A 26 1.20 -1.50 0.46
C LEU A 26 2.67 -1.75 0.12
N VAL A 27 3.48 -0.79 0.53
CA VAL A 27 4.94 -0.89 0.60
C VAL A 27 5.39 -0.56 2.03
N ILE A 28 6.66 -0.79 2.36
CA ILE A 28 7.15 -0.64 3.74
C ILE A 28 8.22 0.44 3.83
N THR A 29 8.22 1.17 4.95
CA THR A 29 9.27 2.14 5.29
C THR A 29 10.49 1.44 5.90
N LYS A 30 11.60 2.16 5.99
CA LYS A 30 12.85 1.70 6.62
C LYS A 30 12.67 1.21 8.06
N ASP A 31 11.76 1.79 8.79
CA ASP A 31 11.43 1.46 10.19
C ASP A 31 10.24 0.51 10.33
N GLY A 32 9.84 -0.17 9.23
CA GLY A 32 8.91 -1.28 9.26
C GLY A 32 7.44 -0.89 9.32
N VAL A 33 7.07 0.29 8.85
CA VAL A 33 5.67 0.74 8.82
C VAL A 33 5.11 0.64 7.40
N LEU A 34 3.96 -0.01 7.24
CA LEU A 34 3.27 -0.08 5.96
C LEU A 34 2.64 1.26 5.61
N ILE A 35 2.92 1.73 4.40
CA ILE A 35 2.34 2.92 3.79
C ILE A 35 1.60 2.56 2.50
N ALA A 36 0.60 3.35 2.16
CA ALA A 36 -0.18 3.14 0.94
C ALA A 36 0.49 3.81 -0.26
N ARG A 37 1.15 3.03 -1.11
CA ARG A 37 1.75 3.43 -2.38
C ARG A 37 1.71 2.28 -3.39
N HIS A 38 1.45 2.64 -4.67
CA HIS A 38 1.36 1.66 -5.76
C HIS A 38 2.69 0.94 -6.02
N GLU A 39 3.81 1.65 -5.88
CA GLU A 39 5.15 1.12 -6.13
C GLU A 39 6.10 1.42 -4.97
N PRO A 40 7.18 0.63 -4.80
CA PRO A 40 8.29 0.98 -3.91
C PRO A 40 8.93 2.32 -4.27
N ILE A 41 8.87 2.72 -5.54
CA ILE A 41 9.47 3.94 -6.09
C ILE A 41 8.53 5.13 -5.85
N LEU A 42 9.07 6.20 -5.25
CA LEU A 42 8.32 7.38 -4.84
C LEU A 42 8.46 8.59 -5.80
N ASP A 43 9.27 8.48 -6.84
CA ASP A 43 9.67 9.58 -7.73
C ASP A 43 8.47 10.31 -8.36
N ASP A 44 7.55 9.59 -8.98
CA ASP A 44 6.48 10.17 -9.79
C ASP A 44 5.20 10.49 -9.01
N THR A 45 5.05 9.91 -7.82
CA THR A 45 3.81 10.00 -7.02
C THR A 45 3.95 10.88 -5.80
N THR A 46 5.14 11.46 -5.56
CA THR A 46 5.43 12.34 -4.43
C THR A 46 6.38 13.48 -4.80
N ASN A 47 6.44 14.50 -3.95
CA ASN A 47 7.40 15.60 -4.08
C ASN A 47 8.78 15.29 -3.46
N ILE A 48 9.19 14.02 -3.40
CA ILE A 48 10.39 13.55 -2.67
C ILE A 48 11.68 14.23 -3.15
N ALA A 49 11.82 14.46 -4.46
CA ALA A 49 12.99 15.11 -5.03
C ALA A 49 13.17 16.57 -4.54
N GLU A 50 12.04 17.25 -4.26
CA GLU A 50 12.06 18.61 -3.71
C GLU A 50 12.46 18.64 -2.24
N VAL A 51 12.07 17.58 -1.49
CA VAL A 51 12.27 17.51 -0.03
C VAL A 51 13.66 17.01 0.32
N PHE A 52 14.16 15.96 -0.36
CA PHE A 52 15.38 15.25 0.05
C PHE A 52 16.56 15.38 -0.90
N GLY A 53 16.39 15.86 -2.13
CA GLY A 53 17.49 15.99 -3.10
C GLY A 53 17.95 14.66 -3.70
N GLU A 54 18.67 14.74 -4.83
CA GLU A 54 19.08 13.59 -5.64
C GLU A 54 20.06 12.62 -4.96
N GLU A 55 20.79 13.08 -3.95
CA GLU A 55 21.76 12.29 -3.18
C GLU A 55 21.10 11.21 -2.31
N ARG A 56 19.78 11.24 -2.14
CA ARG A 56 19.02 10.26 -1.38
C ARG A 56 18.52 9.10 -2.26
N LYS A 57 18.73 9.15 -3.58
CA LYS A 57 18.46 8.01 -4.47
C LYS A 57 19.41 6.86 -4.18
N SER A 58 18.92 5.66 -4.30
CA SER A 58 19.71 4.44 -4.27
C SER A 58 19.49 3.63 -5.56
N THR A 59 20.41 2.71 -5.85
CA THR A 59 20.28 1.80 -6.99
C THR A 59 20.01 0.40 -6.46
N LYS A 60 18.88 -0.17 -6.87
CA LYS A 60 18.45 -1.51 -6.45
C LYS A 60 17.99 -2.32 -7.67
N ASN A 61 17.98 -3.64 -7.51
CA ASN A 61 17.35 -4.53 -8.48
C ASN A 61 15.88 -4.66 -8.10
N LEU A 62 14.98 -4.25 -8.99
CA LEU A 62 13.54 -4.42 -8.86
C LEU A 62 13.07 -5.21 -10.07
N ASP A 63 12.50 -6.39 -9.85
CA ASP A 63 12.00 -7.30 -10.88
C ASP A 63 13.02 -7.64 -11.99
N GLY A 64 14.31 -7.77 -11.60
CA GLY A 64 15.40 -8.09 -12.53
C GLY A 64 16.05 -6.91 -13.23
N GLU A 65 15.57 -5.68 -12.99
CA GLU A 65 16.14 -4.45 -13.55
C GLU A 65 16.85 -3.62 -12.49
N GLU A 66 18.04 -3.06 -12.83
CA GLU A 66 18.72 -2.07 -11.99
C GLU A 66 18.03 -0.70 -12.13
N VAL A 67 17.42 -0.22 -11.06
CA VAL A 67 16.72 1.07 -11.01
C VAL A 67 17.38 1.99 -10.00
N THR A 68 17.63 3.25 -10.39
CA THR A 68 18.09 4.31 -9.49
C THR A 68 16.94 5.26 -9.19
N ALA A 69 16.43 5.22 -7.95
CA ALA A 69 15.22 5.94 -7.56
C ALA A 69 15.20 6.24 -6.05
N TYR A 70 14.15 6.90 -5.60
CA TYR A 70 13.82 7.01 -4.18
C TYR A 70 12.94 5.83 -3.79
N PHE A 71 13.49 4.87 -3.06
CA PHE A 71 12.75 3.71 -2.60
C PHE A 71 12.15 3.95 -1.21
N ALA A 72 10.90 3.54 -1.00
CA ALA A 72 10.16 3.77 0.25
C ALA A 72 10.90 3.25 1.50
N GLU A 73 11.54 2.08 1.37
CA GLU A 73 12.29 1.43 2.45
C GLU A 73 13.65 2.08 2.78
N ASP A 74 14.07 3.09 2.04
CA ASP A 74 15.24 3.90 2.38
C ASP A 74 14.88 5.07 3.32
N PHE A 75 13.58 5.31 3.57
CA PHE A 75 13.07 6.42 4.36
C PHE A 75 12.27 5.91 5.56
N THR A 76 12.46 6.56 6.72
CA THR A 76 11.63 6.32 7.89
C THR A 76 10.23 6.89 7.73
N LEU A 77 9.26 6.45 8.55
CA LEU A 77 7.92 7.04 8.55
C LEU A 77 7.95 8.55 8.79
N GLU A 78 8.82 9.02 9.70
CA GLU A 78 8.99 10.46 9.97
C GLU A 78 9.42 11.24 8.71
N GLU A 79 10.28 10.66 7.88
CA GLU A 79 10.70 11.25 6.60
C GLU A 79 9.56 11.19 5.57
N ILE A 80 8.87 10.04 5.46
CA ILE A 80 7.71 9.87 4.55
C ILE A 80 6.60 10.88 4.85
N LYS A 81 6.34 11.19 6.12
CA LYS A 81 5.30 12.17 6.51
C LYS A 81 5.63 13.62 6.14
N GLN A 82 6.85 13.91 5.72
CA GLN A 82 7.21 15.23 5.16
C GLN A 82 6.79 15.36 3.69
N LEU A 83 6.51 14.24 3.02
CA LEU A 83 6.15 14.21 1.61
C LEU A 83 4.67 14.60 1.40
N ARG A 84 4.40 14.98 0.14
CA ARG A 84 3.05 15.23 -0.34
C ARG A 84 2.82 14.43 -1.62
N ALA A 85 1.61 13.89 -1.75
CA ALA A 85 1.21 13.11 -2.91
C ALA A 85 1.04 13.99 -4.15
N LEU A 86 1.48 13.46 -5.29
CA LEU A 86 1.33 14.08 -6.60
C LEU A 86 0.55 13.15 -7.53
N GLN A 87 -0.17 13.75 -8.48
CA GLN A 87 -0.86 13.03 -9.55
C GLN A 87 0.15 12.65 -10.64
N SER A 88 0.45 11.37 -10.79
CA SER A 88 1.43 10.84 -11.75
C SER A 88 0.98 10.85 -13.22
N ARG A 89 -0.30 11.12 -13.50
CA ARG A 89 -0.86 11.09 -14.85
C ARG A 89 -1.22 12.49 -15.33
N ASP A 90 -0.50 13.02 -16.31
CA ASP A 90 -0.66 14.40 -16.83
C ASP A 90 -2.08 14.73 -17.32
N PHE A 91 -2.83 13.73 -17.79
CA PHE A 91 -4.20 13.92 -18.28
C PHE A 91 -5.25 14.02 -17.16
N ARG A 92 -4.87 13.80 -15.90
CA ARG A 92 -5.75 13.93 -14.73
C ARG A 92 -5.61 15.31 -14.10
N ASP A 93 -6.55 15.66 -13.23
CA ASP A 93 -6.54 16.94 -12.51
C ASP A 93 -5.31 17.04 -11.60
N GLN A 94 -4.49 18.06 -11.85
CA GLN A 94 -3.26 18.34 -11.10
C GLN A 94 -3.47 19.33 -9.95
N SER A 95 -4.68 19.87 -9.78
CA SER A 95 -4.96 20.94 -8.81
C SER A 95 -4.81 20.50 -7.34
N PHE A 96 -4.81 19.19 -7.09
CA PHE A 96 -4.67 18.60 -5.75
C PHE A 96 -3.24 18.16 -5.40
N ASN A 97 -2.28 18.44 -6.30
CA ASN A 97 -0.87 18.09 -6.05
C ASN A 97 -0.34 18.84 -4.82
N GLY A 98 0.33 18.10 -3.95
CA GLY A 98 0.96 18.66 -2.76
C GLY A 98 0.02 18.93 -1.58
N GLU A 99 -1.27 18.59 -1.68
CA GLU A 99 -2.24 18.79 -0.60
C GLU A 99 -2.29 17.63 0.40
N SER A 100 -2.19 16.38 -0.10
CA SER A 100 -2.37 15.18 0.71
C SER A 100 -1.05 14.59 1.18
N GLU A 101 -1.05 14.05 2.40
CA GLU A 101 0.06 13.25 2.95
C GLU A 101 0.05 11.82 2.40
N ILE A 102 1.16 11.11 2.62
CA ILE A 102 1.24 9.67 2.38
C ILE A 102 0.69 8.94 3.61
N PRO A 103 -0.42 8.19 3.49
CA PRO A 103 -1.00 7.52 4.64
C PRO A 103 -0.30 6.19 4.95
N THR A 104 -0.30 5.83 6.22
CA THR A 104 -0.01 4.47 6.67
C THR A 104 -1.22 3.56 6.43
N PHE A 105 -1.00 2.26 6.36
CA PHE A 105 -2.08 1.28 6.30
C PHE A 105 -3.04 1.40 7.50
N LYS A 106 -2.49 1.68 8.68
CA LYS A 106 -3.29 1.95 9.88
C LYS A 106 -4.24 3.12 9.69
N GLU A 107 -3.77 4.26 9.17
CA GLU A 107 -4.60 5.43 8.90
C GLU A 107 -5.70 5.15 7.86
N VAL A 108 -5.43 4.28 6.87
CA VAL A 108 -6.45 3.83 5.91
C VAL A 108 -7.55 3.03 6.60
N ILE A 109 -7.20 2.11 7.51
CA ILE A 109 -8.19 1.36 8.31
C ILE A 109 -8.99 2.30 9.23
N GLU A 110 -8.31 3.22 9.91
CA GLU A 110 -8.95 4.21 10.78
C GLU A 110 -9.94 5.08 10.02
N LEU A 111 -9.63 5.48 8.78
CA LEU A 111 -10.57 6.18 7.89
C LEU A 111 -11.84 5.36 7.65
N VAL A 112 -11.71 4.07 7.33
CA VAL A 112 -12.87 3.19 7.08
C VAL A 112 -13.74 3.06 8.34
N GLN A 113 -13.11 2.92 9.51
CA GLN A 113 -13.81 2.84 10.79
C GLN A 113 -14.50 4.18 11.17
N GLU A 114 -13.86 5.31 10.86
CA GLU A 114 -14.44 6.65 11.04
C GLU A 114 -15.69 6.83 10.18
N VAL A 115 -15.62 6.48 8.89
CA VAL A 115 -16.76 6.55 7.97
C VAL A 115 -17.90 5.66 8.45
N GLU A 116 -17.62 4.43 8.91
CA GLU A 116 -18.65 3.56 9.50
C GLU A 116 -19.30 4.18 10.72
N ALA A 117 -18.51 4.80 11.60
CA ALA A 117 -19.06 5.48 12.79
C ALA A 117 -19.93 6.69 12.44
N GLU A 118 -19.60 7.43 11.38
CA GLU A 118 -20.33 8.61 10.91
C GLU A 118 -21.63 8.26 10.17
N THR A 119 -21.60 7.23 9.32
CA THR A 119 -22.66 6.93 8.35
C THR A 119 -23.45 5.66 8.66
N GLY A 120 -22.86 4.74 9.43
CA GLY A 120 -23.36 3.37 9.62
C GLY A 120 -23.10 2.43 8.44
N GLU A 121 -22.47 2.92 7.38
CA GLU A 121 -22.13 2.13 6.19
C GLU A 121 -20.80 1.38 6.40
N LYS A 122 -20.83 0.07 6.17
CA LYS A 122 -19.64 -0.78 6.27
C LYS A 122 -18.91 -0.84 4.95
N VAL A 123 -17.66 -0.38 4.96
CA VAL A 123 -16.75 -0.48 3.82
C VAL A 123 -15.66 -1.50 4.15
N GLY A 124 -15.27 -2.29 3.17
CA GLY A 124 -14.15 -3.23 3.28
C GLY A 124 -12.84 -2.65 2.76
N ILE A 125 -11.78 -3.40 2.97
CA ILE A 125 -10.44 -3.10 2.44
C ILE A 125 -9.94 -4.26 1.59
N TYR A 126 -9.16 -3.92 0.57
CA TYR A 126 -8.59 -4.88 -0.37
C TYR A 126 -7.08 -4.62 -0.53
N PRO A 127 -6.28 -4.77 0.57
CA PRO A 127 -4.85 -4.46 0.51
C PRO A 127 -4.09 -5.39 -0.44
N GLU A 128 -3.17 -4.81 -1.23
CA GLU A 128 -2.18 -5.53 -2.00
C GLU A 128 -0.81 -5.47 -1.32
N THR A 129 -0.13 -6.59 -1.20
CA THR A 129 1.30 -6.63 -0.87
C THR A 129 2.10 -6.45 -2.15
N LYS A 130 2.73 -5.27 -2.31
CA LYS A 130 3.52 -4.92 -3.51
C LYS A 130 4.93 -5.46 -3.38
N HIS A 131 5.38 -6.21 -4.38
CA HIS A 131 6.75 -6.76 -4.48
C HIS A 131 7.26 -7.38 -3.16
N PRO A 132 6.53 -8.32 -2.51
CA PRO A 132 6.93 -8.86 -1.22
C PRO A 132 8.32 -9.52 -1.26
N THR A 133 8.68 -10.26 -2.31
CA THR A 133 10.03 -10.84 -2.48
C THR A 133 11.13 -9.78 -2.48
N PHE A 134 10.90 -8.64 -3.13
CA PHE A 134 11.86 -7.52 -3.14
C PHE A 134 12.14 -7.01 -1.72
N PHE A 135 11.11 -6.88 -0.89
CA PHE A 135 11.26 -6.41 0.49
C PHE A 135 11.86 -7.49 1.40
N ASP A 136 11.50 -8.76 1.22
CA ASP A 136 12.07 -9.89 1.96
C ASP A 136 13.59 -10.00 1.76
N GLU A 137 14.07 -9.80 0.54
CA GLU A 137 15.52 -9.78 0.23
C GLU A 137 16.27 -8.68 0.99
N GLN A 138 15.57 -7.65 1.45
CA GLN A 138 16.11 -6.56 2.26
C GLN A 138 15.88 -6.75 3.76
N GLY A 139 15.24 -7.86 4.15
CA GLY A 139 14.90 -8.17 5.53
C GLY A 139 13.72 -7.36 6.06
N LEU A 140 12.83 -6.91 5.18
CA LEU A 140 11.62 -6.17 5.48
C LEU A 140 10.41 -6.94 4.95
N SER A 141 9.72 -7.69 5.81
CA SER A 141 8.47 -8.36 5.43
C SER A 141 7.29 -7.38 5.42
N LEU A 142 6.35 -7.58 4.50
CA LEU A 142 5.08 -6.84 4.45
C LEU A 142 3.99 -7.52 5.27
N GLU A 143 4.05 -8.84 5.39
CA GLU A 143 2.98 -9.70 5.88
C GLU A 143 2.75 -9.55 7.39
N GLU A 144 3.80 -9.62 8.19
CA GLU A 144 3.67 -9.50 9.64
C GLU A 144 3.18 -8.10 10.06
N PRO A 145 3.68 -6.98 9.49
CA PRO A 145 3.10 -5.67 9.74
C PRO A 145 1.65 -5.52 9.26
N LEU A 146 1.27 -6.18 8.15
CA LEU A 146 -0.11 -6.20 7.67
C LEU A 146 -1.02 -6.87 8.70
N ILE A 147 -0.69 -8.09 9.12
CA ILE A 147 -1.45 -8.85 10.11
C ILE A 147 -1.51 -8.12 11.45
N SER A 148 -0.37 -7.63 11.92
CA SER A 148 -0.28 -6.87 13.18
C SER A 148 -1.16 -5.60 13.13
N THR A 149 -1.24 -4.94 11.98
CA THR A 149 -2.08 -3.75 11.82
C THR A 149 -3.57 -4.12 11.86
N LEU A 150 -4.00 -5.19 11.17
CA LEU A 150 -5.36 -5.70 11.24
C LEU A 150 -5.77 -6.05 12.68
N GLN A 151 -4.92 -6.77 13.41
CA GLN A 151 -5.18 -7.15 14.80
C GLN A 151 -5.22 -5.93 15.73
N SER A 152 -4.25 -5.03 15.64
CA SER A 152 -4.15 -3.87 16.54
C SER A 152 -5.26 -2.85 16.34
N THR A 153 -5.81 -2.74 15.14
CA THR A 153 -6.97 -1.89 14.83
C THR A 153 -8.32 -2.57 15.09
N GLY A 154 -8.31 -3.89 15.37
CA GLY A 154 -9.51 -4.70 15.50
C GLY A 154 -10.29 -4.87 14.19
N PHE A 155 -9.66 -4.61 13.05
CA PHE A 155 -10.29 -4.78 11.73
C PHE A 155 -10.03 -6.20 11.22
N THR A 156 -10.83 -7.16 11.71
CA THR A 156 -10.58 -8.61 11.52
C THR A 156 -11.78 -9.38 10.96
N ASP A 157 -12.84 -8.68 10.55
CA ASP A 157 -14.01 -9.32 9.91
C ASP A 157 -13.64 -9.83 8.51
N PRO A 158 -13.62 -11.17 8.26
CA PRO A 158 -13.19 -11.73 6.97
C PRO A 158 -14.13 -11.36 5.81
N ASN A 159 -15.35 -10.89 6.09
CA ASN A 159 -16.26 -10.40 5.05
C ASN A 159 -15.91 -8.98 4.56
N ARG A 160 -14.95 -8.34 5.21
CA ARG A 160 -14.54 -6.95 4.92
C ARG A 160 -13.08 -6.84 4.49
N ILE A 161 -12.39 -7.96 4.31
CA ILE A 161 -10.97 -7.98 3.97
C ILE A 161 -10.76 -8.95 2.82
N PHE A 162 -10.04 -8.51 1.79
CA PHE A 162 -9.41 -9.37 0.80
C PHE A 162 -7.93 -8.98 0.75
N ILE A 163 -7.00 -9.93 0.87
CA ILE A 163 -5.58 -9.67 0.69
C ILE A 163 -5.18 -10.18 -0.69
N GLN A 164 -4.51 -9.35 -1.46
CA GLN A 164 -4.11 -9.67 -2.82
C GLN A 164 -2.60 -9.54 -3.02
N SER A 165 -2.09 -10.30 -3.98
CA SER A 165 -0.69 -10.22 -4.42
C SER A 165 -0.54 -10.78 -5.83
N PHE A 166 0.46 -10.31 -6.56
CA PHE A 166 0.92 -10.95 -7.79
C PHE A 166 1.79 -12.18 -7.50
N GLU A 167 2.39 -12.26 -6.32
CA GLU A 167 3.34 -13.33 -5.97
C GLU A 167 2.64 -14.51 -5.27
N VAL A 168 2.66 -15.67 -5.92
CA VAL A 168 2.05 -16.92 -5.40
C VAL A 168 2.67 -17.33 -4.08
N ALA A 169 3.99 -17.22 -3.95
CA ALA A 169 4.71 -17.60 -2.73
C ALA A 169 4.23 -16.83 -1.50
N ASN A 170 4.03 -15.53 -1.65
CA ASN A 170 3.47 -14.65 -0.63
C ASN A 170 2.09 -15.12 -0.16
N LEU A 171 1.18 -15.37 -1.11
CA LEU A 171 -0.18 -15.83 -0.80
C LEU A 171 -0.20 -17.20 -0.14
N LEU A 172 0.71 -18.11 -0.54
CA LEU A 172 0.83 -19.44 0.08
C LEU A 172 1.36 -19.36 1.52
N ASP A 173 2.28 -18.47 1.81
CA ASP A 173 2.77 -18.24 3.16
C ASP A 173 1.69 -17.63 4.06
N LEU A 174 0.99 -16.61 3.57
CA LEU A 174 -0.18 -16.03 4.24
C LEU A 174 -1.22 -17.11 4.56
N GLN A 175 -1.58 -17.96 3.56
CA GLN A 175 -2.63 -18.98 3.71
C GLN A 175 -2.25 -20.11 4.67
N ASN A 176 -1.03 -20.61 4.58
CA ASN A 176 -0.65 -21.84 5.27
C ASN A 176 -0.04 -21.60 6.65
N ASN A 177 0.51 -20.42 6.91
CA ASN A 177 1.27 -20.10 8.11
C ASN A 177 0.72 -18.86 8.83
N LEU A 178 0.82 -17.70 8.25
CA LEU A 178 0.69 -16.42 8.97
C LEU A 178 -0.77 -16.11 9.39
N LEU A 179 -1.74 -16.30 8.49
CA LEU A 179 -3.15 -16.05 8.82
C LEU A 179 -3.71 -17.04 9.84
N PRO A 180 -3.44 -18.39 9.73
CA PRO A 180 -3.82 -19.34 10.76
C PRO A 180 -3.21 -19.05 12.13
N ASP A 181 -1.91 -18.71 12.19
CA ASP A 181 -1.22 -18.39 13.44
C ASP A 181 -1.80 -17.12 14.11
N ALA A 182 -2.36 -16.23 13.31
CA ALA A 182 -3.01 -15.00 13.77
C ALA A 182 -4.50 -15.16 14.11
N GLY A 183 -5.12 -16.33 13.83
CA GLY A 183 -6.56 -16.54 13.95
C GLY A 183 -7.38 -15.79 12.89
N LEU A 184 -6.81 -15.60 11.71
CA LEU A 184 -7.38 -14.91 10.55
C LEU A 184 -7.51 -15.84 9.33
N GLU A 185 -7.57 -17.16 9.53
CA GLU A 185 -7.60 -18.19 8.50
C GLU A 185 -8.78 -18.08 7.52
N ASP A 186 -9.85 -17.38 7.92
CA ASP A 186 -11.03 -17.13 7.08
C ASP A 186 -10.91 -15.90 6.17
N VAL A 187 -9.82 -15.12 6.26
CA VAL A 187 -9.59 -13.96 5.39
C VAL A 187 -9.28 -14.44 3.96
N PRO A 188 -10.09 -14.04 2.96
CA PRO A 188 -9.89 -14.48 1.59
C PRO A 188 -8.62 -13.87 0.97
N LEU A 189 -7.91 -14.70 0.18
CA LEU A 189 -6.74 -14.29 -0.58
C LEU A 189 -7.06 -14.28 -2.08
N VAL A 190 -6.46 -13.34 -2.80
CA VAL A 190 -6.68 -13.16 -4.24
C VAL A 190 -5.34 -13.12 -4.98
N GLN A 191 -5.20 -14.03 -5.94
CA GLN A 191 -4.09 -14.02 -6.88
C GLN A 191 -4.36 -12.98 -7.98
N LEU A 192 -3.46 -12.01 -8.11
CA LEU A 192 -3.47 -11.09 -9.22
C LEU A 192 -2.74 -11.67 -10.43
N PHE A 193 -3.21 -11.32 -11.62
CA PHE A 193 -2.58 -11.66 -12.89
C PHE A 193 -2.42 -10.39 -13.70
N GLY A 194 -1.25 -10.20 -14.30
CA GLY A 194 -1.02 -9.12 -15.25
C GLY A 194 -1.51 -9.46 -16.66
N ASP A 195 -1.18 -8.59 -17.61
CA ASP A 195 -1.43 -8.85 -19.02
C ASP A 195 -0.58 -10.04 -19.48
N VAL A 196 -1.03 -10.72 -20.55
CA VAL A 196 -0.34 -11.90 -21.13
C VAL A 196 1.08 -11.57 -21.61
N GLU A 197 1.37 -10.28 -21.83
CA GLU A 197 2.68 -9.77 -22.23
C GLU A 197 3.59 -9.40 -21.05
N ASP A 198 3.08 -9.38 -19.81
CA ASP A 198 3.88 -9.10 -18.63
C ASP A 198 4.68 -10.36 -18.24
N GLU A 199 5.99 -10.28 -18.26
CA GLU A 199 6.87 -11.33 -17.74
C GLU A 199 6.88 -11.25 -16.20
N PHE A 200 5.97 -12.00 -15.54
CA PHE A 200 6.01 -12.13 -14.09
C PHE A 200 7.17 -13.04 -13.69
N ILE A 201 8.08 -12.49 -12.90
CA ILE A 201 9.11 -13.26 -12.22
C ILE A 201 8.46 -13.93 -11.01
N ASN A 202 8.31 -15.26 -11.08
CA ASN A 202 7.85 -16.08 -9.97
C ASN A 202 9.03 -16.56 -9.14
#